data_046708c8e6b4072dfe5d0da0332a5756
#
_entry.id   046708c8e6b4072dfe5d0da0332a5756
#
_cell.length_a   1.000
_cell.length_b   1.000
_cell.length_c   1.000
_cell.angle_alpha   90.00
_cell.angle_beta   90.00
_cell.angle_gamma   90.00
#
_symmetry.space_group_name_H-M   'P 1'
#
loop_
_entity.id
_entity.type
_entity.pdbx_description
1 polymer ?
#
loop_
_entity_poly.entity_id
_entity_poly.type
_entity_poly.pdbx_seq_one_letter_code
_entity_poly.pdbx_strand_id
1 'polypeptide(L)'
;MGAVFGAASRATFAFIIFAFEITRDYNSVLPLMLVSVIADGVAMVLMPSASIMTEKLARRGLRIHQDYEADVLHQVAVSETMDKDVPTLPANIRVGELAERIAKHDPVVSRHQGMIILDGDGKLAGVITRGDVMRALDQDPLGAMTVLEAGSRKLVVTYPDESLHEASTKMLRNNIGRLPVVDRNDPDRAIGYLGRPGIMAARLRRLDEEHVREPGWMKRRDSSSM
;
A
#
# COMPACT_ATOMS: atom_id res chain seq x y z
N MET A 1 23.78 -31.21 -20.10
CA MET A 1 23.79 -30.89 -18.65
C MET A 1 23.68 -29.38 -18.43
N GLY A 2 24.60 -28.53 -18.95
CA GLY A 2 24.56 -27.08 -18.75
C GLY A 2 23.25 -26.38 -19.15
N ALA A 3 22.70 -26.72 -20.34
CA ALA A 3 21.43 -26.13 -20.82
C ALA A 3 20.24 -26.46 -19.91
N VAL A 4 20.14 -27.67 -19.41
CA VAL A 4 19.05 -28.09 -18.51
C VAL A 4 19.17 -27.36 -17.15
N PHE A 5 20.38 -27.25 -16.63
CA PHE A 5 20.62 -26.58 -15.36
C PHE A 5 20.42 -25.05 -15.48
N GLY A 6 20.83 -24.47 -16.60
CA GLY A 6 20.58 -23.07 -16.92
C GLY A 6 19.10 -22.73 -16.99
N ALA A 7 18.31 -23.52 -17.70
CA ALA A 7 16.86 -23.37 -17.81
C ALA A 7 16.15 -23.56 -16.47
N ALA A 8 16.53 -24.56 -15.68
CA ALA A 8 15.94 -24.84 -14.38
C ALA A 8 16.25 -23.77 -13.32
N SER A 9 17.42 -23.14 -13.37
CA SER A 9 17.83 -22.03 -12.48
C SER A 9 17.40 -20.65 -12.97
N ARG A 10 16.89 -20.54 -14.22
CA ARG A 10 16.64 -19.27 -14.94
C ARG A 10 17.88 -18.39 -15.09
N ALA A 11 19.06 -19.01 -15.14
CA ALA A 11 20.33 -18.35 -15.32
C ALA A 11 21.06 -18.83 -16.59
N THR A 12 20.31 -18.99 -17.69
CA THR A 12 20.73 -19.60 -18.94
C THR A 12 22.04 -19.05 -19.46
N PHE A 13 22.18 -17.71 -19.45
CA PHE A 13 23.38 -17.06 -19.97
C PHE A 13 24.64 -17.35 -19.13
N ALA A 14 24.50 -17.36 -17.81
CA ALA A 14 25.61 -17.67 -16.90
C ALA A 14 26.14 -19.09 -17.12
N PHE A 15 25.25 -20.05 -17.38
CA PHE A 15 25.63 -21.44 -17.62
C PHE A 15 26.26 -21.65 -19.00
N ILE A 16 25.87 -20.87 -20.02
CA ILE A 16 26.57 -20.87 -21.32
C ILE A 16 27.99 -20.40 -21.15
N ILE A 17 28.22 -19.29 -20.46
CA ILE A 17 29.56 -18.76 -20.19
C ILE A 17 30.39 -19.73 -19.36
N PHE A 18 29.82 -20.32 -18.31
CA PHE A 18 30.46 -21.27 -17.45
C PHE A 18 30.91 -22.54 -18.22
N ALA A 19 30.01 -23.09 -19.07
CA ALA A 19 30.33 -24.23 -19.91
C ALA A 19 31.46 -23.93 -20.90
N PHE A 20 31.43 -22.75 -21.50
CA PHE A 20 32.49 -22.28 -22.37
C PHE A 20 33.85 -22.14 -21.64
N GLU A 21 33.83 -21.57 -20.44
CA GLU A 21 35.05 -21.37 -19.67
C GLU A 21 35.72 -22.69 -19.27
N ILE A 22 34.92 -23.72 -18.96
CA ILE A 22 35.44 -25.07 -18.64
C ILE A 22 35.95 -25.77 -19.87
N THR A 23 35.21 -25.73 -20.99
CA THR A 23 35.56 -26.50 -22.18
C THR A 23 36.62 -25.82 -23.06
N ARG A 24 36.67 -24.49 -23.02
CA ARG A 24 37.50 -23.62 -23.89
C ARG A 24 37.34 -23.93 -25.39
N ASP A 25 36.20 -24.52 -25.76
CA ASP A 25 35.90 -24.88 -27.14
C ASP A 25 34.93 -23.88 -27.75
N TYR A 26 35.46 -23.01 -28.63
CA TYR A 26 34.67 -22.01 -29.34
C TYR A 26 33.63 -22.59 -30.30
N ASN A 27 33.89 -23.78 -30.86
CA ASN A 27 32.95 -24.40 -31.78
C ASN A 27 31.69 -24.89 -31.10
N SER A 28 31.74 -25.16 -29.80
CA SER A 28 30.60 -25.60 -28.99
C SER A 28 29.71 -24.49 -28.53
N VAL A 29 30.09 -23.22 -28.68
CA VAL A 29 29.30 -22.06 -28.15
C VAL A 29 27.96 -21.94 -28.88
N LEU A 30 27.95 -21.93 -30.23
CA LEU A 30 26.72 -21.81 -31.00
C LEU A 30 25.73 -22.97 -30.77
N PRO A 31 26.14 -24.25 -30.83
CA PRO A 31 25.25 -25.33 -30.46
C PRO A 31 24.74 -25.26 -29.04
N LEU A 32 25.58 -24.85 -28.09
CA LEU A 32 25.18 -24.70 -26.67
C LEU A 32 24.14 -23.59 -26.49
N MET A 33 24.33 -22.45 -27.16
CA MET A 33 23.34 -21.37 -27.15
C MET A 33 21.98 -21.83 -27.70
N LEU A 34 21.97 -22.53 -28.83
CA LEU A 34 20.74 -23.04 -29.44
C LEU A 34 19.98 -24.00 -28.49
N VAL A 35 20.71 -24.97 -27.96
CA VAL A 35 20.12 -25.95 -27.03
C VAL A 35 19.63 -25.30 -25.75
N SER A 36 20.34 -24.29 -25.25
CA SER A 36 19.96 -23.55 -24.04
C SER A 36 18.70 -22.73 -24.24
N VAL A 37 18.54 -22.06 -25.38
CA VAL A 37 17.33 -21.30 -25.72
C VAL A 37 16.12 -22.22 -25.85
N ILE A 38 16.28 -23.39 -26.52
CA ILE A 38 15.22 -24.38 -26.64
C ILE A 38 14.83 -24.93 -25.25
N ALA A 39 15.82 -25.26 -24.41
CA ALA A 39 15.58 -25.77 -23.06
C ALA A 39 14.86 -24.75 -22.19
N ASP A 40 15.21 -23.45 -22.30
CA ASP A 40 14.55 -22.37 -21.58
C ASP A 40 13.10 -22.17 -22.04
N GLY A 41 12.85 -22.21 -23.34
CA GLY A 41 11.49 -22.16 -23.92
C GLY A 41 10.61 -23.32 -23.43
N VAL A 42 11.15 -24.54 -23.40
CA VAL A 42 10.44 -25.71 -22.85
C VAL A 42 10.18 -25.55 -21.34
N ALA A 43 11.17 -25.05 -20.61
CA ALA A 43 11.00 -24.81 -19.16
C ALA A 43 9.95 -23.73 -18.88
N MET A 44 9.84 -22.66 -19.67
CA MET A 44 8.79 -21.65 -19.55
C MET A 44 7.39 -22.21 -19.78
N VAL A 45 7.24 -23.16 -20.72
CA VAL A 45 5.94 -23.79 -21.00
C VAL A 45 5.54 -24.79 -19.92
N LEU A 46 6.48 -25.60 -19.46
CA LEU A 46 6.20 -26.68 -18.49
C LEU A 46 6.18 -26.19 -17.04
N MET A 47 6.94 -25.14 -16.69
CA MET A 47 7.11 -24.64 -15.33
C MET A 47 7.07 -23.11 -15.27
N PRO A 48 5.94 -22.47 -15.58
CA PRO A 48 5.85 -21.02 -15.77
C PRO A 48 6.17 -20.21 -14.51
N SER A 49 6.00 -20.78 -13.32
CA SER A 49 6.14 -20.06 -12.04
C SER A 49 7.17 -20.67 -11.07
N ALA A 50 7.91 -21.69 -11.46
CA ALA A 50 8.85 -22.38 -10.58
C ALA A 50 10.30 -22.30 -11.10
N SER A 51 11.23 -22.02 -10.18
CA SER A 51 12.67 -22.21 -10.37
C SER A 51 13.16 -23.15 -9.27
N ILE A 52 14.21 -23.93 -9.54
CA ILE A 52 14.83 -24.82 -8.53
C ILE A 52 15.23 -24.02 -7.28
N MET A 53 15.62 -22.74 -7.45
CA MET A 53 16.02 -21.87 -6.34
C MET A 53 14.84 -21.45 -5.47
N THR A 54 13.65 -21.26 -6.06
CA THR A 54 12.46 -20.76 -5.35
C THR A 54 11.52 -21.86 -4.89
N GLU A 55 11.68 -23.10 -5.38
CA GLU A 55 10.79 -24.24 -5.06
C GLU A 55 10.75 -24.54 -3.55
N LYS A 56 11.91 -24.54 -2.88
CA LYS A 56 11.98 -24.78 -1.42
C LYS A 56 11.27 -23.70 -0.61
N LEU A 57 11.27 -22.46 -1.10
CA LEU A 57 10.60 -21.32 -0.46
C LEU A 57 9.09 -21.37 -0.72
N ALA A 58 8.70 -21.72 -1.95
CA ALA A 58 7.30 -21.93 -2.32
C ALA A 58 6.65 -23.05 -1.51
N ARG A 59 7.36 -24.16 -1.28
CA ARG A 59 6.89 -25.28 -0.43
C ARG A 59 6.72 -24.88 1.05
N ARG A 60 7.42 -23.83 1.53
CA ARG A 60 7.24 -23.25 2.86
C ARG A 60 6.16 -22.15 2.91
N GLY A 61 5.41 -21.97 1.85
CA GLY A 61 4.36 -20.95 1.74
C GLY A 61 4.89 -19.53 1.47
N LEU A 62 6.21 -19.37 1.31
CA LEU A 62 6.84 -18.10 0.96
C LEU A 62 6.87 -17.98 -0.56
N ARG A 63 5.91 -17.28 -1.14
CA ARG A 63 5.95 -16.87 -2.54
C ARG A 63 6.81 -15.61 -2.64
N ILE A 64 8.04 -15.76 -3.12
CA ILE A 64 8.83 -14.61 -3.55
C ILE A 64 8.30 -14.26 -4.94
N HIS A 65 7.57 -13.17 -5.03
CA HIS A 65 7.37 -12.52 -6.32
C HIS A 65 8.75 -12.04 -6.77
N GLN A 66 9.20 -12.54 -7.91
CA GLN A 66 10.52 -12.19 -8.48
C GLN A 66 10.55 -10.76 -9.04
N ASP A 67 9.39 -10.11 -9.10
CA ASP A 67 9.33 -8.71 -9.40
C ASP A 67 9.78 -7.97 -8.14
N TYR A 68 10.86 -7.23 -8.30
CA TYR A 68 11.32 -6.22 -7.37
C TYR A 68 10.25 -5.12 -7.37
N GLU A 69 9.07 -5.44 -6.81
CA GLU A 69 8.12 -4.41 -6.42
C GLU A 69 8.83 -3.62 -5.33
N ALA A 70 9.60 -2.62 -5.77
CA ALA A 70 9.94 -1.53 -4.90
C ALA A 70 8.60 -1.12 -4.30
N ASP A 71 8.44 -1.26 -2.97
CA ASP A 71 7.18 -0.94 -2.33
C ASP A 71 6.84 0.49 -2.73
N VAL A 72 5.92 0.63 -3.67
CA VAL A 72 5.52 1.89 -4.30
C VAL A 72 5.18 2.93 -3.23
N LEU A 73 4.74 2.46 -2.06
CA LEU A 73 4.41 3.29 -0.92
C LEU A 73 5.64 3.97 -0.29
N HIS A 74 6.86 3.50 -0.54
CA HIS A 74 8.09 4.19 -0.11
C HIS A 74 8.37 5.45 -0.91
N GLN A 75 7.89 5.52 -2.15
CA GLN A 75 8.18 6.62 -3.07
C GLN A 75 7.12 7.72 -3.04
N VAL A 76 5.97 7.48 -2.41
CA VAL A 76 4.87 8.43 -2.35
C VAL A 76 4.86 9.10 -0.98
N ALA A 77 4.93 10.43 -0.96
CA ALA A 77 4.84 11.20 0.27
C ALA A 77 3.39 11.30 0.77
N VAL A 78 3.22 11.43 2.08
CA VAL A 78 1.90 11.65 2.72
C VAL A 78 1.22 12.89 2.14
N SER A 79 1.97 13.96 1.87
CA SER A 79 1.46 15.22 1.30
C SER A 79 0.77 15.08 -0.05
N GLU A 80 1.12 14.05 -0.85
CA GLU A 80 0.52 13.79 -2.16
C GLU A 80 -0.86 13.14 -2.06
N THR A 81 -1.15 12.52 -0.90
CA THR A 81 -2.33 11.65 -0.74
C THR A 81 -3.24 12.08 0.40
N MET A 82 -2.74 12.90 1.32
CA MET A 82 -3.53 13.40 2.44
C MET A 82 -4.73 14.23 1.95
N ASP A 83 -5.84 14.09 2.65
CA ASP A 83 -6.96 15.00 2.50
C ASP A 83 -6.66 16.29 3.28
N LYS A 84 -6.73 17.44 2.60
CA LYS A 84 -6.49 18.75 3.19
C LYS A 84 -7.76 19.37 3.75
N ASP A 85 -8.92 18.89 3.29
CA ASP A 85 -10.24 19.35 3.72
C ASP A 85 -10.75 18.48 4.87
N VAL A 86 -10.15 18.62 6.03
CA VAL A 86 -10.44 17.79 7.20
C VAL A 86 -11.53 18.43 8.05
N PRO A 87 -12.61 17.72 8.35
CA PRO A 87 -13.62 18.22 9.28
C PRO A 87 -13.00 18.29 10.68
N THR A 88 -12.99 19.51 11.22
CA THR A 88 -12.59 19.79 12.58
C THR A 88 -13.80 20.02 13.47
N LEU A 89 -13.71 19.60 14.71
CA LEU A 89 -14.74 19.78 15.74
C LEU A 89 -14.13 20.43 16.97
N PRO A 90 -14.80 21.43 17.58
CA PRO A 90 -14.42 21.91 18.89
C PRO A 90 -14.59 20.81 19.95
N ALA A 91 -13.65 20.75 20.90
CA ALA A 91 -13.60 19.71 21.93
C ALA A 91 -14.85 19.66 22.85
N ASN A 92 -15.55 20.76 22.97
CA ASN A 92 -16.73 20.91 23.85
C ASN A 92 -18.07 20.53 23.22
N ILE A 93 -18.12 20.17 21.92
CA ILE A 93 -19.34 19.69 21.28
C ILE A 93 -19.80 18.38 21.94
N ARG A 94 -21.09 18.21 22.12
CA ARG A 94 -21.67 16.97 22.66
C ARG A 94 -21.80 15.91 21.57
N VAL A 95 -21.64 14.65 21.96
CA VAL A 95 -21.81 13.50 21.07
C VAL A 95 -23.20 13.46 20.47
N GLY A 96 -24.25 13.82 21.23
CA GLY A 96 -25.65 13.90 20.73
C GLY A 96 -25.80 14.88 19.59
N GLU A 97 -25.18 16.07 19.67
CA GLU A 97 -25.21 17.08 18.61
C GLU A 97 -24.48 16.56 17.36
N LEU A 98 -23.33 15.93 17.54
CA LEU A 98 -22.58 15.33 16.43
C LEU A 98 -23.38 14.20 15.77
N ALA A 99 -24.06 13.36 16.54
CA ALA A 99 -24.91 12.28 16.04
C ALA A 99 -26.08 12.82 15.21
N GLU A 100 -26.72 13.90 15.66
CA GLU A 100 -27.76 14.57 14.87
C GLU A 100 -27.25 15.12 13.55
N ARG A 101 -26.07 15.75 13.54
CA ARG A 101 -25.46 16.26 12.32
C ARG A 101 -25.14 15.12 11.33
N ILE A 102 -24.67 13.97 11.84
CA ILE A 102 -24.46 12.77 11.03
C ILE A 102 -25.78 12.24 10.46
N ALA A 103 -26.83 12.16 11.29
CA ALA A 103 -28.15 11.68 10.90
C ALA A 103 -28.85 12.58 9.86
N LYS A 104 -28.63 13.90 9.95
CA LYS A 104 -29.10 14.89 8.97
C LYS A 104 -28.28 14.95 7.69
N HIS A 105 -27.28 14.07 7.54
CA HIS A 105 -26.38 14.01 6.38
C HIS A 105 -25.65 15.34 6.11
N ASP A 106 -25.24 16.05 7.19
CA ASP A 106 -24.40 17.25 7.06
C ASP A 106 -23.20 16.96 6.17
N PRO A 107 -23.02 17.68 5.04
CA PRO A 107 -21.97 17.37 4.05
C PRO A 107 -20.55 17.38 4.61
N VAL A 108 -20.28 18.22 5.62
CA VAL A 108 -18.99 18.34 6.26
C VAL A 108 -18.66 17.10 7.09
N VAL A 109 -19.65 16.56 7.80
CA VAL A 109 -19.45 15.44 8.74
C VAL A 109 -19.68 14.09 8.06
N SER A 110 -20.58 14.03 7.06
CA SER A 110 -21.01 12.78 6.43
C SER A 110 -20.01 12.21 5.43
N ARG A 111 -19.14 13.03 4.85
CA ARG A 111 -18.10 12.58 3.91
C ARG A 111 -16.97 11.84 4.60
N HIS A 112 -16.72 12.16 5.85
CA HIS A 112 -15.58 11.65 6.60
C HIS A 112 -16.02 10.64 7.66
N GLN A 113 -15.26 9.58 7.81
CA GLN A 113 -15.52 8.58 8.86
C GLN A 113 -14.80 8.90 10.17
N GLY A 114 -13.98 9.93 10.19
CA GLY A 114 -13.27 10.42 11.37
C GLY A 114 -13.04 11.90 11.25
N MET A 115 -12.98 12.58 12.37
CA MET A 115 -12.88 14.03 12.49
C MET A 115 -11.79 14.38 13.50
N ILE A 116 -11.12 15.50 13.27
CA ILE A 116 -10.12 16.04 14.17
C ILE A 116 -10.81 16.89 15.24
N ILE A 117 -10.41 16.69 16.49
CA ILE A 117 -10.91 17.49 17.61
C ILE A 117 -9.85 18.54 17.92
N LEU A 118 -10.28 19.80 17.95
CA LEU A 118 -9.44 20.93 18.31
C LEU A 118 -9.84 21.44 19.70
N ASP A 119 -8.84 21.88 20.46
CA ASP A 119 -9.08 22.58 21.74
C ASP A 119 -9.52 24.04 21.53
N GLY A 120 -9.62 24.79 22.65
CA GLY A 120 -10.04 26.21 22.63
C GLY A 120 -9.03 27.14 21.94
N ASP A 121 -7.77 26.71 21.83
CA ASP A 121 -6.69 27.44 21.15
C ASP A 121 -6.50 26.99 19.69
N GLY A 122 -7.35 26.09 19.20
CA GLY A 122 -7.29 25.57 17.83
C GLY A 122 -6.22 24.51 17.62
N LYS A 123 -5.67 23.94 18.68
CA LYS A 123 -4.67 22.88 18.63
C LYS A 123 -5.29 21.50 18.56
N LEU A 124 -4.55 20.55 18.04
CA LEU A 124 -4.97 19.16 17.93
C LEU A 124 -5.11 18.49 19.31
N ALA A 125 -6.35 18.26 19.74
CA ALA A 125 -6.67 17.67 21.04
C ALA A 125 -7.04 16.19 20.97
N GLY A 126 -7.56 15.72 19.83
CA GLY A 126 -8.05 14.35 19.69
C GLY A 126 -8.51 14.02 18.28
N VAL A 127 -8.96 12.78 18.14
CA VAL A 127 -9.64 12.28 16.94
C VAL A 127 -10.86 11.50 17.38
N ILE A 128 -12.00 11.74 16.71
CA ILE A 128 -13.23 10.96 16.91
C ILE A 128 -13.66 10.29 15.61
N THR A 129 -14.11 9.06 15.71
CA THR A 129 -14.65 8.29 14.58
C THR A 129 -16.13 8.03 14.77
N ARG A 130 -16.84 7.63 13.70
CA ARG A 130 -18.24 7.20 13.82
C ARG A 130 -18.41 6.04 14.80
N GLY A 131 -17.44 5.13 14.87
CA GLY A 131 -17.46 4.03 15.84
C GLY A 131 -17.37 4.51 17.28
N ASP A 132 -16.64 5.59 17.54
CA ASP A 132 -16.54 6.19 18.87
C ASP A 132 -17.87 6.87 19.25
N VAL A 133 -18.51 7.57 18.29
CA VAL A 133 -19.85 8.18 18.49
C VAL A 133 -20.88 7.12 18.85
N MET A 134 -20.91 6.00 18.08
CA MET A 134 -21.87 4.91 18.38
C MET A 134 -21.61 4.30 19.76
N ARG A 135 -20.36 4.05 20.10
CA ARG A 135 -19.99 3.50 21.42
C ARG A 135 -20.32 4.44 22.56
N ALA A 136 -20.13 5.75 22.35
CA ALA A 136 -20.49 6.76 23.35
C ALA A 136 -22.01 6.83 23.56
N LEU A 137 -22.81 6.75 22.50
CA LEU A 137 -24.27 6.72 22.60
C LEU A 137 -24.81 5.43 23.24
N ASP A 138 -24.13 4.30 23.09
CA ASP A 138 -24.47 3.06 23.80
C ASP A 138 -24.25 3.19 25.29
N GLN A 139 -23.24 3.97 25.71
CA GLN A 139 -22.94 4.23 27.13
C GLN A 139 -23.79 5.36 27.73
N ASP A 140 -24.01 6.42 26.96
CA ASP A 140 -24.82 7.57 27.31
C ASP A 140 -25.83 7.88 26.18
N PRO A 141 -27.02 7.30 26.24
CA PRO A 141 -28.05 7.51 25.22
C PRO A 141 -28.52 8.96 25.07
N LEU A 142 -28.31 9.81 26.09
CA LEU A 142 -28.62 11.24 26.03
C LEU A 142 -27.55 12.03 25.28
N GLY A 143 -26.38 11.41 25.01
CA GLY A 143 -25.28 12.02 24.27
C GLY A 143 -24.71 13.26 24.96
N ALA A 144 -24.76 13.31 26.30
CA ALA A 144 -24.25 14.44 27.08
C ALA A 144 -22.70 14.50 27.12
N MET A 145 -22.05 13.36 26.87
CA MET A 145 -20.59 13.24 26.79
C MET A 145 -20.05 14.15 25.68
N THR A 146 -18.88 14.77 25.91
CA THR A 146 -18.21 15.57 24.89
C THR A 146 -17.50 14.71 23.85
N VAL A 147 -17.29 15.26 22.65
CA VAL A 147 -16.53 14.55 21.58
C VAL A 147 -15.09 14.24 22.00
N LEU A 148 -14.49 15.06 22.87
CA LEU A 148 -13.15 14.82 23.40
C LEU A 148 -13.11 13.66 24.42
N GLU A 149 -14.18 13.46 25.17
CA GLU A 149 -14.31 12.33 26.11
C GLU A 149 -14.57 11.03 25.37
N ALA A 150 -15.38 11.07 24.32
CA ALA A 150 -15.74 9.92 23.49
C ALA A 150 -14.62 9.51 22.51
N GLY A 151 -13.84 10.48 22.06
CA GLY A 151 -12.76 10.28 21.09
C GLY A 151 -11.46 9.76 21.71
N SER A 152 -10.47 9.57 20.87
CA SER A 152 -9.12 9.18 21.29
C SER A 152 -8.23 10.40 21.51
N ARG A 153 -7.68 10.53 22.73
CA ARG A 153 -6.67 11.54 23.08
C ARG A 153 -5.25 11.05 22.84
N LYS A 154 -5.06 9.71 22.72
CA LYS A 154 -3.75 9.15 22.36
C LYS A 154 -3.57 9.27 20.86
N LEU A 155 -2.93 10.36 20.46
CA LEU A 155 -2.71 10.68 19.06
C LEU A 155 -1.47 9.98 18.51
N VAL A 156 -1.65 9.31 17.39
CA VAL A 156 -0.57 8.88 16.52
C VAL A 156 -0.66 9.76 15.28
N VAL A 157 0.40 10.51 15.02
CA VAL A 157 0.44 11.49 13.93
C VAL A 157 1.44 11.08 12.85
N THR A 158 1.30 11.69 11.68
CA THR A 158 2.26 11.57 10.57
C THR A 158 2.59 12.96 10.03
N TYR A 159 3.67 13.06 9.27
CA TYR A 159 4.15 14.31 8.71
C TYR A 159 4.01 14.31 7.18
N PRO A 160 3.91 15.49 6.53
CA PRO A 160 3.72 15.57 5.07
C PRO A 160 4.84 14.94 4.25
N ASP A 161 6.05 14.96 4.78
CA ASP A 161 7.29 14.47 4.15
C ASP A 161 7.56 12.97 4.42
N GLU A 162 6.80 12.34 5.31
CA GLU A 162 6.89 10.89 5.51
C GLU A 162 6.35 10.11 4.32
N SER A 163 6.87 8.91 4.11
CA SER A 163 6.37 7.99 3.09
C SER A 163 5.03 7.37 3.50
N LEU A 164 4.21 6.99 2.51
CA LEU A 164 2.99 6.22 2.80
C LEU A 164 3.28 4.87 3.44
N HIS A 165 4.47 4.30 3.20
CA HIS A 165 4.91 3.08 3.87
C HIS A 165 5.06 3.29 5.38
N GLU A 166 5.75 4.36 5.81
CA GLU A 166 5.90 4.70 7.22
C GLU A 166 4.55 4.98 7.89
N ALA A 167 3.70 5.78 7.21
CA ALA A 167 2.36 6.08 7.70
C ALA A 167 1.50 4.82 7.84
N SER A 168 1.52 3.91 6.84
CA SER A 168 0.79 2.65 6.89
C SER A 168 1.30 1.73 8.02
N THR A 169 2.60 1.70 8.24
CA THR A 169 3.23 0.96 9.35
C THR A 169 2.79 1.50 10.70
N LYS A 170 2.71 2.84 10.87
CA LYS A 170 2.14 3.46 12.08
C LYS A 170 0.69 3.06 12.31
N MET A 171 -0.14 3.04 11.24
CA MET A 171 -1.54 2.59 11.32
C MET A 171 -1.65 1.14 11.78
N LEU A 172 -0.86 0.25 11.19
CA LEU A 172 -0.87 -1.19 11.51
C LEU A 172 -0.40 -1.45 12.95
N ARG A 173 0.72 -0.86 13.36
CA ARG A 173 1.27 -1.05 14.72
C ARG A 173 0.34 -0.57 15.83
N ASN A 174 -0.44 0.48 15.56
CA ASN A 174 -1.36 1.06 16.54
C ASN A 174 -2.82 0.60 16.33
N ASN A 175 -3.09 -0.30 15.38
CA ASN A 175 -4.42 -0.78 15.02
C ASN A 175 -5.42 0.36 14.75
N ILE A 176 -4.96 1.41 14.05
CA ILE A 176 -5.77 2.56 13.67
C ILE A 176 -5.90 2.64 12.15
N GLY A 177 -7.01 3.20 11.68
CA GLY A 177 -7.26 3.33 10.24
C GLY A 177 -6.95 4.70 9.66
N ARG A 178 -6.49 5.63 10.51
CA ARG A 178 -6.38 7.04 10.19
C ARG A 178 -5.32 7.74 11.02
N LEU A 179 -4.67 8.72 10.40
CA LEU A 179 -3.64 9.54 11.02
C LEU A 179 -3.91 11.01 10.74
N PRO A 180 -3.97 11.87 11.75
CA PRO A 180 -3.80 13.30 11.56
C PRO A 180 -2.42 13.58 10.95
N VAL A 181 -2.39 14.46 9.96
CA VAL A 181 -1.14 14.98 9.40
C VAL A 181 -0.90 16.33 10.05
N VAL A 182 0.25 16.47 10.69
CA VAL A 182 0.61 17.69 11.43
C VAL A 182 1.81 18.39 10.81
N ASP A 183 1.93 19.68 11.06
CA ASP A 183 3.12 20.42 10.65
C ASP A 183 4.31 19.98 11.50
N ARG A 184 5.46 19.75 10.86
CA ARG A 184 6.68 19.35 11.56
C ARG A 184 7.23 20.45 12.50
N ASN A 185 6.98 21.71 12.15
CA ASN A 185 7.40 22.87 12.97
C ASN A 185 6.39 23.17 14.09
N ASP A 186 5.13 22.72 13.93
CA ASP A 186 4.07 22.90 14.92
C ASP A 186 3.25 21.60 15.02
N PRO A 187 3.67 20.64 15.85
CA PRO A 187 3.03 19.34 15.98
C PRO A 187 1.59 19.39 16.51
N ASP A 188 1.20 20.50 17.10
CA ASP A 188 -0.17 20.73 17.59
C ASP A 188 -1.11 21.21 16.47
N ARG A 189 -0.56 21.60 15.31
CA ARG A 189 -1.32 22.07 14.16
C ARG A 189 -1.60 20.95 13.17
N ALA A 190 -2.85 20.52 13.08
CA ALA A 190 -3.29 19.60 12.04
C ALA A 190 -3.43 20.33 10.70
N ILE A 191 -2.75 19.82 9.66
CA ILE A 191 -2.76 20.36 8.30
C ILE A 191 -3.42 19.43 7.28
N GLY A 192 -3.76 18.23 7.70
CA GLY A 192 -4.35 17.23 6.84
C GLY A 192 -4.75 15.96 7.60
N TYR A 193 -5.19 15.00 6.84
CA TYR A 193 -5.68 13.75 7.34
C TYR A 193 -5.41 12.61 6.35
N LEU A 194 -4.84 11.53 6.81
CA LEU A 194 -4.55 10.37 5.99
C LEU A 194 -5.40 9.19 6.42
N GLY A 195 -6.23 8.68 5.53
CA GLY A 195 -7.03 7.48 5.73
C GLY A 195 -6.56 6.31 4.88
N ARG A 196 -6.94 5.08 5.27
CA ARG A 196 -6.68 3.87 4.46
C ARG A 196 -7.14 3.98 3.00
N PRO A 197 -8.31 4.58 2.68
CA PRO A 197 -8.73 4.73 1.29
C PRO A 197 -7.75 5.56 0.45
N GLY A 198 -7.15 6.62 1.03
CA GLY A 198 -6.13 7.43 0.34
C GLY A 198 -4.89 6.62 0.00
N ILE A 199 -4.39 5.80 0.94
CA ILE A 199 -3.24 4.92 0.71
C ILE A 199 -3.53 3.92 -0.42
N MET A 200 -4.73 3.31 -0.42
CA MET A 200 -5.13 2.36 -1.46
C MET A 200 -5.28 3.03 -2.83
N ALA A 201 -5.85 4.23 -2.88
CA ALA A 201 -5.98 5.01 -4.11
C ALA A 201 -4.60 5.42 -4.69
N ALA A 202 -3.64 5.77 -3.84
CA ALA A 202 -2.28 6.06 -4.26
C ALA A 202 -1.59 4.83 -4.84
N ARG A 203 -1.75 3.67 -4.19
CA ARG A 203 -1.20 2.40 -4.70
C ARG A 203 -1.77 2.05 -6.06
N LEU A 204 -3.08 2.15 -6.25
CA LEU A 204 -3.74 1.87 -7.54
C LEU A 204 -3.24 2.81 -8.63
N ARG A 205 -3.15 4.11 -8.37
CA ARG A 205 -2.64 5.08 -9.35
C ARG A 205 -1.23 4.75 -9.83
N ARG A 206 -0.35 4.37 -8.92
CA ARG A 206 1.04 4.01 -9.28
C ARG A 206 1.11 2.70 -10.06
N LEU A 207 0.31 1.70 -9.70
CA LEU A 207 0.22 0.45 -10.47
C LEU A 207 -0.29 0.70 -11.89
N ASP A 208 -1.27 1.58 -12.06
CA ASP A 208 -1.77 1.96 -13.39
C ASP A 208 -0.70 2.72 -14.20
N GLU A 209 0.06 3.61 -13.57
CA GLU A 209 1.18 4.32 -14.21
C GLU A 209 2.29 3.36 -14.66
N GLU A 210 2.61 2.35 -13.89
CA GLU A 210 3.59 1.31 -14.25
C GLU A 210 3.10 0.45 -15.41
N HIS A 211 1.83 0.03 -15.41
CA HIS A 211 1.25 -0.74 -16.51
C HIS A 211 1.17 0.05 -17.84
N VAL A 212 1.03 1.38 -17.77
CA VAL A 212 1.06 2.24 -18.96
C VAL A 212 2.50 2.39 -19.49
N ARG A 213 3.51 2.37 -18.63
CA ARG A 213 4.92 2.48 -19.04
C ARG A 213 5.51 1.19 -19.59
N GLU A 214 4.95 0.04 -19.22
CA GLU A 214 5.28 -1.27 -19.80
C GLU A 214 4.07 -1.82 -20.60
N PRO A 215 3.78 -1.31 -21.82
CA PRO A 215 2.81 -1.97 -22.66
C PRO A 215 3.40 -3.32 -23.05
N GLY A 216 2.90 -4.38 -22.41
CA GLY A 216 3.30 -5.73 -22.74
C GLY A 216 3.21 -5.95 -24.24
N TRP A 217 4.29 -6.43 -24.87
CA TRP A 217 4.44 -6.62 -26.32
C TRP A 217 3.43 -7.62 -26.92
N MET A 218 2.64 -8.29 -26.09
CA MET A 218 1.48 -9.10 -26.49
C MET A 218 0.17 -8.40 -26.12
N LYS A 219 -0.34 -7.53 -26.98
CA LYS A 219 -1.75 -7.22 -27.00
C LYS A 219 -2.52 -8.52 -27.29
N ARG A 220 -3.20 -9.08 -26.28
CA ARG A 220 -4.25 -10.07 -26.51
C ARG A 220 -5.25 -9.43 -27.47
N ARG A 221 -5.37 -9.97 -28.67
CA ARG A 221 -6.47 -9.67 -29.58
C ARG A 221 -7.73 -10.20 -28.92
N ASP A 222 -8.49 -9.33 -28.31
CA ASP A 222 -9.87 -9.64 -27.97
C ASP A 222 -10.64 -9.83 -29.26
N SER A 223 -10.93 -11.10 -29.54
CA SER A 223 -11.91 -11.50 -30.54
C SER A 223 -13.30 -11.26 -29.94
N SER A 224 -13.84 -10.06 -30.13
CA SER A 224 -15.25 -9.80 -29.97
C SER A 224 -15.77 -9.14 -31.23
N SER A 225 -16.15 -9.97 -32.20
CA SER A 225 -17.13 -9.63 -33.21
C SER A 225 -17.82 -10.89 -33.68
N MET A 226 -18.94 -11.20 -33.07
CA MET A 226 -20.20 -11.65 -33.71
C MET A 226 -21.28 -11.70 -32.64
#